data_4051d501c7ab5e8c15484b30b6940a64
#
_entry.id   4051d501c7ab5e8c15484b30b6940a64
#
_cell.length_a   1.000
_cell.length_b   1.000
_cell.length_c   1.000
_cell.angle_alpha   90.00
_cell.angle_beta   90.00
_cell.angle_gamma   90.00
#
_symmetry.space_group_name_H-M   'P 1'
#
loop_
_entity.id
_entity.type
_entity.pdbx_description
1 polymer ?
#
loop_
_entity_poly.entity_id
_entity_poly.type
_entity_poly.pdbx_seq_one_letter_code
_entity_poly.pdbx_strand_id
1 'polypeptide(L)'
;MGKDTQSSVATQDTDKKYMLRALQLARKGHLTVSPNPMVGAVVVARGRIIGEGYHIRPGEGHAEVNAINSLKADDLCLLSESTIYVTLEPCAHYGRTPPCAELIIKSGIKRCVVGCEDPFAQVHGRGIQMLREAGVEVCVGVLEEDCRWLNRKFITFQQKHRPYITLKWARSSDGFIDRVRTNGAASRLSSTATQMHVHRQRAEHEAILVGHTTWRLDHPRLDLRRWFGKAPLRIVLGHTQDKEMPGDVHCFDTIDAMLSALYQCDVQSLLVEGGRQTLQSFIDRGLWDEAWEECATKSLGSGIQAPKMFCEPSETKIIWSTRFNHWIAPRKS
;
A
#
# COMPACT_ATOMS: atom_id res chain seq x y z
N MET A 1 -24.14 34.60 15.36
CA MET A 1 -23.95 33.14 15.19
C MET A 1 -23.57 32.69 13.76
N GLY A 2 -23.57 33.52 12.73
CA GLY A 2 -23.30 33.09 11.33
C GLY A 2 -21.86 33.27 10.83
N LYS A 3 -20.97 33.97 11.56
CA LYS A 3 -19.60 34.24 11.11
C LYS A 3 -18.59 33.12 11.45
N ASP A 4 -18.81 32.41 12.55
CA ASP A 4 -17.86 31.36 13.01
C ASP A 4 -17.96 30.07 12.20
N THR A 5 -19.13 29.73 11.67
CA THR A 5 -19.35 28.54 10.82
C THR A 5 -18.75 28.71 9.42
N GLN A 6 -18.78 29.88 8.82
CA GLN A 6 -18.15 30.12 7.51
C GLN A 6 -16.62 30.12 7.58
N SER A 7 -16.03 30.63 8.67
CA SER A 7 -14.58 30.61 8.88
C SER A 7 -14.05 29.17 9.08
N SER A 8 -14.77 28.33 9.80
CA SER A 8 -14.37 26.93 10.03
C SER A 8 -14.44 26.07 8.76
N VAL A 9 -15.45 26.27 7.92
CA VAL A 9 -15.61 25.57 6.63
C VAL A 9 -14.51 25.98 5.65
N ALA A 10 -14.21 27.28 5.54
CA ALA A 10 -13.15 27.77 4.66
C ALA A 10 -11.75 27.25 5.07
N THR A 11 -11.50 27.09 6.37
CA THR A 11 -10.26 26.50 6.90
C THR A 11 -10.16 25.02 6.56
N GLN A 12 -11.26 24.25 6.71
CA GLN A 12 -11.29 22.83 6.38
C GLN A 12 -11.05 22.56 4.89
N ASP A 13 -11.63 23.36 3.99
CA ASP A 13 -11.41 23.21 2.54
C ASP A 13 -9.97 23.57 2.16
N THR A 14 -9.38 24.53 2.82
CA THR A 14 -7.97 24.91 2.64
C THR A 14 -7.03 23.78 3.12
N ASP A 15 -7.30 23.18 4.28
CA ASP A 15 -6.52 22.07 4.81
C ASP A 15 -6.61 20.84 3.90
N LYS A 16 -7.79 20.50 3.41
CA LYS A 16 -7.98 19.41 2.43
C LYS A 16 -7.16 19.63 1.15
N LYS A 17 -7.17 20.87 0.61
CA LYS A 17 -6.39 21.22 -0.60
C LYS A 17 -4.91 20.91 -0.44
N TYR A 18 -4.29 21.34 0.66
CA TYR A 18 -2.86 21.16 0.87
C TYR A 18 -2.53 19.72 1.31
N MET A 19 -3.43 19.05 2.03
CA MET A 19 -3.27 17.62 2.34
C MET A 19 -3.36 16.76 1.07
N LEU A 20 -4.24 17.08 0.11
CA LEU A 20 -4.25 16.42 -1.21
C LEU A 20 -2.92 16.59 -1.94
N ARG A 21 -2.30 17.77 -1.83
CA ARG A 21 -0.96 17.97 -2.40
C ARG A 21 0.10 17.11 -1.71
N ALA A 22 0.09 17.02 -0.39
CA ALA A 22 0.97 16.15 0.38
C ALA A 22 0.79 14.67 -0.01
N LEU A 23 -0.46 14.20 -0.20
CA LEU A 23 -0.77 12.86 -0.69
C LEU A 23 -0.22 12.60 -2.11
N GLN A 24 -0.30 13.58 -3.01
CA GLN A 24 0.30 13.46 -4.35
C GLN A 24 1.83 13.30 -4.29
N LEU A 25 2.49 14.04 -3.40
CA LEU A 25 3.93 13.93 -3.17
C LEU A 25 4.29 12.56 -2.57
N ALA A 26 3.57 12.12 -1.54
CA ALA A 26 3.78 10.83 -0.90
C ALA A 26 3.74 9.64 -1.89
N ARG A 27 2.83 9.67 -2.86
CA ARG A 27 2.71 8.65 -3.92
C ARG A 27 3.97 8.49 -4.78
N LYS A 28 4.85 9.51 -4.86
CA LYS A 28 6.12 9.40 -5.59
C LYS A 28 7.07 8.38 -4.98
N GLY A 29 6.94 8.08 -3.67
CA GLY A 29 7.70 7.05 -2.97
C GLY A 29 7.22 5.61 -3.18
N HIS A 30 6.16 5.39 -3.95
CA HIS A 30 5.40 4.13 -4.04
C HIS A 30 6.22 2.85 -4.28
N LEU A 31 7.35 2.90 -5.03
CA LEU A 31 8.19 1.73 -5.31
C LEU A 31 9.56 1.77 -4.62
N THR A 32 9.83 2.79 -3.80
CA THR A 32 11.18 3.05 -3.30
C THR A 32 11.30 3.14 -1.79
N VAL A 33 10.20 3.40 -1.06
CA VAL A 33 10.27 3.69 0.39
C VAL A 33 10.20 2.46 1.28
N SER A 34 9.69 1.32 0.78
CA SER A 34 9.57 0.11 1.63
C SER A 34 10.90 -0.25 2.30
N PRO A 35 10.90 -0.64 3.59
CA PRO A 35 9.74 -0.92 4.47
C PRO A 35 9.11 0.30 5.14
N ASN A 36 9.59 1.52 4.89
CA ASN A 36 9.03 2.75 5.47
C ASN A 36 7.70 3.13 4.83
N PRO A 37 6.83 3.91 5.52
CA PRO A 37 5.60 4.42 4.96
C PRO A 37 5.84 5.49 3.89
N MET A 38 4.89 5.63 2.98
CA MET A 38 4.82 6.74 2.02
C MET A 38 4.36 8.00 2.75
N VAL A 39 5.24 8.98 2.90
CA VAL A 39 4.92 10.25 3.55
C VAL A 39 5.20 11.40 2.61
N GLY A 40 4.31 12.39 2.61
CA GLY A 40 4.47 13.65 1.92
C GLY A 40 4.22 14.81 2.87
N ALA A 41 4.96 15.89 2.66
CA ALA A 41 4.85 17.11 3.45
C ALA A 41 4.81 18.35 2.57
N VAL A 42 4.02 19.36 2.98
CA VAL A 42 3.88 20.64 2.32
C VAL A 42 3.93 21.74 3.36
N VAL A 43 4.79 22.74 3.15
CA VAL A 43 4.87 23.95 3.99
C VAL A 43 4.19 25.09 3.28
N VAL A 44 3.26 25.76 3.97
CA VAL A 44 2.41 26.82 3.40
C VAL A 44 2.50 28.07 4.26
N ALA A 45 2.77 29.22 3.66
CA ALA A 45 2.71 30.52 4.29
C ALA A 45 1.90 31.49 3.40
N ARG A 46 1.04 32.31 4.00
CA ARG A 46 0.24 33.33 3.31
C ARG A 46 -0.52 32.78 2.08
N GLY A 47 -1.09 31.55 2.20
CA GLY A 47 -1.82 30.88 1.13
C GLY A 47 -0.97 30.34 -0.03
N ARG A 48 0.36 30.43 0.05
CA ARG A 48 1.33 29.95 -0.95
C ARG A 48 2.16 28.77 -0.41
N ILE A 49 2.33 27.73 -1.21
CA ILE A 49 3.28 26.66 -0.91
C ILE A 49 4.69 27.23 -1.03
N ILE A 50 5.47 27.11 0.04
CA ILE A 50 6.86 27.57 0.13
C ILE A 50 7.87 26.43 0.21
N GLY A 51 7.40 25.21 0.57
CA GLY A 51 8.23 24.01 0.61
C GLY A 51 7.43 22.75 0.37
N GLU A 52 8.04 21.78 -0.30
CA GLU A 52 7.42 20.48 -0.60
C GLU A 52 8.45 19.36 -0.47
N GLY A 53 8.03 18.22 0.09
CA GLY A 53 8.87 17.06 0.23
C GLY A 53 8.09 15.76 0.33
N TYR A 54 8.77 14.67 0.09
CA TYR A 54 8.27 13.32 0.34
C TYR A 54 9.42 12.42 0.77
N HIS A 55 9.12 11.32 1.44
CA HIS A 55 10.12 10.32 1.77
C HIS A 55 10.49 9.53 0.52
N ILE A 56 11.79 9.57 0.14
CA ILE A 56 12.25 9.03 -1.14
C ILE A 56 12.70 7.59 -0.99
N ARG A 57 13.53 7.28 0.02
CA ARG A 57 14.11 5.95 0.27
C ARG A 57 14.43 5.75 1.75
N PRO A 58 14.45 4.51 2.25
CA PRO A 58 14.91 4.20 3.60
C PRO A 58 16.34 4.72 3.84
N GLY A 59 16.53 5.39 4.98
CA GLY A 59 17.81 5.98 5.37
C GLY A 59 18.05 7.39 4.86
N GLU A 60 17.22 7.94 3.98
CA GLU A 60 17.22 9.33 3.55
C GLU A 60 16.27 10.19 4.41
N GLY A 61 16.28 11.51 4.18
CA GLY A 61 15.43 12.47 4.90
C GLY A 61 13.94 12.12 4.81
N HIS A 62 13.24 12.30 5.92
CA HIS A 62 11.79 12.18 5.93
C HIS A 62 11.13 13.32 5.13
N ALA A 63 9.82 13.21 4.88
CA ALA A 63 9.08 14.16 4.07
C ALA A 63 9.17 15.59 4.62
N GLU A 64 9.10 15.74 5.94
CA GLU A 64 9.19 17.03 6.64
C GLU A 64 10.56 17.66 6.45
N VAL A 65 11.63 16.86 6.59
CA VAL A 65 13.03 17.31 6.35
C VAL A 65 13.16 17.80 4.91
N ASN A 66 12.68 17.02 3.96
CA ASN A 66 12.76 17.35 2.54
C ASN A 66 11.91 18.58 2.20
N ALA A 67 10.74 18.74 2.82
CA ALA A 67 9.88 19.92 2.62
C ALA A 67 10.54 21.20 3.15
N ILE A 68 11.10 21.18 4.37
CA ILE A 68 11.77 22.33 4.97
C ILE A 68 13.05 22.66 4.18
N ASN A 69 13.85 21.67 3.79
CA ASN A 69 15.07 21.88 3.02
C ASN A 69 14.80 22.38 1.58
N SER A 70 13.59 22.25 1.08
CA SER A 70 13.19 22.74 -0.26
C SER A 70 12.84 24.23 -0.28
N LEU A 71 12.76 24.90 0.89
CA LEU A 71 12.47 26.33 0.97
C LEU A 71 13.58 27.14 0.29
N LYS A 72 13.17 28.21 -0.38
CA LYS A 72 14.12 29.24 -0.87
C LYS A 72 14.59 30.09 0.30
N ALA A 73 15.78 30.66 0.17
CA ALA A 73 16.37 31.51 1.22
C ALA A 73 15.43 32.65 1.65
N ASP A 74 14.76 33.29 0.68
CA ASP A 74 13.83 34.40 0.91
C ASP A 74 12.54 33.97 1.66
N ASP A 75 12.20 32.68 1.63
CA ASP A 75 11.01 32.13 2.28
C ASP A 75 11.29 31.64 3.72
N LEU A 76 12.53 31.53 4.16
CA LEU A 76 12.88 31.06 5.50
C LEU A 76 12.27 31.92 6.61
N CYS A 77 12.19 33.24 6.41
CA CYS A 77 11.57 34.15 7.36
C CYS A 77 10.05 33.92 7.56
N LEU A 78 9.42 33.19 6.64
CA LEU A 78 7.97 32.89 6.70
C LEU A 78 7.65 31.63 7.52
N LEU A 79 8.66 30.87 7.98
CA LEU A 79 8.41 29.62 8.74
C LEU A 79 7.61 29.87 10.01
N SER A 80 7.80 30.97 10.72
CA SER A 80 7.05 31.33 11.92
C SER A 80 5.59 31.69 11.68
N GLU A 81 5.19 31.93 10.41
CA GLU A 81 3.80 32.20 9.99
C GLU A 81 3.21 31.00 9.21
N SER A 82 3.96 29.89 9.09
CA SER A 82 3.60 28.80 8.21
C SER A 82 2.80 27.70 8.92
N THR A 83 2.09 26.94 8.10
CA THR A 83 1.47 25.66 8.43
C THR A 83 2.18 24.54 7.67
N ILE A 84 2.54 23.45 8.34
CA ILE A 84 3.02 22.24 7.71
C ILE A 84 1.89 21.19 7.64
N TYR A 85 1.71 20.59 6.48
CA TYR A 85 0.78 19.49 6.22
C TYR A 85 1.57 18.22 6.01
N VAL A 86 1.27 17.17 6.79
CA VAL A 86 1.96 15.86 6.72
C VAL A 86 0.93 14.75 6.63
N THR A 87 1.13 13.82 5.72
CA THR A 87 0.16 12.71 5.51
C THR A 87 0.15 11.66 6.62
N LEU A 88 1.21 11.62 7.44
CA LEU A 88 1.35 10.70 8.59
C LEU A 88 1.94 11.48 9.76
N GLU A 89 1.63 11.06 10.98
CA GLU A 89 2.16 11.65 12.21
C GLU A 89 3.69 11.81 12.16
N PRO A 90 4.25 13.00 12.45
CA PRO A 90 5.69 13.23 12.53
C PRO A 90 6.34 12.35 13.59
N CYS A 91 7.43 11.68 13.26
CA CYS A 91 8.12 10.80 14.20
C CYS A 91 8.63 11.55 15.44
N ALA A 92 8.59 10.85 16.61
CA ALA A 92 9.01 11.36 17.92
C ALA A 92 10.25 10.67 18.48
N HIS A 93 10.78 9.64 17.80
CA HIS A 93 11.92 8.87 18.27
C HIS A 93 13.22 9.28 17.55
N TYR A 94 14.32 9.21 18.27
CA TYR A 94 15.65 9.37 17.71
C TYR A 94 16.04 8.10 16.95
N GLY A 95 16.22 8.25 15.65
CA GLY A 95 16.79 7.23 14.79
C GLY A 95 18.20 7.63 14.36
N ARG A 96 18.47 7.56 13.05
CA ARG A 96 19.72 8.11 12.46
C ARG A 96 19.73 9.64 12.43
N THR A 97 18.56 10.25 12.48
CA THR A 97 18.33 11.70 12.49
C THR A 97 17.42 12.07 13.68
N PRO A 98 17.46 13.34 14.13
CA PRO A 98 16.51 13.84 15.12
C PRO A 98 15.05 13.66 14.66
N PRO A 99 14.08 13.57 15.60
CA PRO A 99 12.66 13.42 15.28
C PRO A 99 12.13 14.57 14.43
N CYS A 100 11.23 14.27 13.49
CA CYS A 100 10.57 15.29 12.67
C CYS A 100 9.72 16.26 13.49
N ALA A 101 9.10 15.79 14.59
CA ALA A 101 8.39 16.67 15.52
C ALA A 101 9.32 17.74 16.10
N GLU A 102 10.55 17.38 16.51
CA GLU A 102 11.55 18.32 16.99
C GLU A 102 12.01 19.30 15.90
N LEU A 103 12.17 18.82 14.66
CA LEU A 103 12.51 19.69 13.53
C LEU A 103 11.44 20.76 13.28
N ILE A 104 10.16 20.38 13.30
CA ILE A 104 9.02 21.30 13.13
C ILE A 104 9.05 22.37 14.23
N ILE A 105 9.25 21.98 15.49
CA ILE A 105 9.35 22.90 16.63
C ILE A 105 10.52 23.87 16.44
N LYS A 106 11.73 23.36 16.15
CA LYS A 106 12.94 24.16 15.96
C LYS A 106 12.85 25.13 14.78
N SER A 107 12.07 24.77 13.76
CA SER A 107 11.80 25.62 12.61
C SER A 107 10.85 26.79 12.91
N GLY A 108 10.23 26.81 14.10
CA GLY A 108 9.33 27.88 14.53
C GLY A 108 7.93 27.79 13.90
N ILE A 109 7.61 26.70 13.19
CA ILE A 109 6.28 26.48 12.57
C ILE A 109 5.20 26.45 13.65
N LYS A 110 4.12 27.23 13.46
CA LYS A 110 3.08 27.41 14.47
C LYS A 110 1.89 26.47 14.34
N ARG A 111 1.71 25.84 13.19
CA ARG A 111 0.58 24.94 12.94
C ARG A 111 1.03 23.70 12.17
N CYS A 112 0.60 22.52 12.61
CA CYS A 112 0.83 21.23 11.96
C CYS A 112 -0.51 20.56 11.69
N VAL A 113 -0.77 20.20 10.43
CA VAL A 113 -1.94 19.43 10.00
C VAL A 113 -1.51 18.04 9.63
N VAL A 114 -2.04 17.05 10.34
CA VAL A 114 -1.69 15.62 10.23
C VAL A 114 -2.84 14.88 9.55
N GLY A 115 -2.52 14.07 8.53
CA GLY A 115 -3.49 13.25 7.82
C GLY A 115 -4.01 12.11 8.69
N CYS A 116 -3.12 11.25 9.19
CA CYS A 116 -3.49 10.18 10.13
C CYS A 116 -2.37 9.93 11.16
N GLU A 117 -2.75 9.34 12.29
CA GLU A 117 -1.79 8.90 13.31
C GLU A 117 -0.98 7.70 12.83
N ASP A 118 0.26 7.58 13.33
CA ASP A 118 1.12 6.44 13.02
C ASP A 118 0.69 5.24 13.89
N PRO A 119 0.38 4.07 13.28
CA PRO A 119 0.01 2.88 14.04
C PRO A 119 1.17 2.22 14.78
N PHE A 120 2.41 2.63 14.51
CA PHE A 120 3.58 2.04 15.15
C PHE A 120 3.63 2.44 16.64
N ALA A 121 3.59 1.44 17.54
CA ALA A 121 3.41 1.63 18.98
C ALA A 121 4.44 2.58 19.63
N GLN A 122 5.65 2.71 19.05
CA GLN A 122 6.68 3.63 19.55
C GLN A 122 6.46 5.09 19.14
N VAL A 123 5.59 5.34 18.15
CA VAL A 123 5.29 6.68 17.62
C VAL A 123 3.91 7.13 18.05
N HIS A 124 2.93 6.25 18.02
CA HIS A 124 1.50 6.50 18.18
C HIS A 124 1.15 7.61 19.18
N GLY A 125 0.71 8.76 18.66
CA GLY A 125 0.34 9.94 19.43
C GLY A 125 1.50 10.75 20.03
N ARG A 126 2.73 10.24 20.06
CA ARG A 126 3.88 10.91 20.74
C ARG A 126 4.36 12.13 19.97
N GLY A 127 4.40 12.06 18.63
CA GLY A 127 4.80 13.19 17.80
C GLY A 127 3.79 14.34 17.90
N ILE A 128 2.51 14.01 17.87
CA ILE A 128 1.41 14.96 18.07
C ILE A 128 1.47 15.58 19.48
N GLN A 129 1.70 14.78 20.50
CA GLN A 129 1.82 15.26 21.88
C GLN A 129 3.00 16.22 22.02
N MET A 130 4.18 15.85 21.51
CA MET A 130 5.39 16.66 21.54
C MET A 130 5.20 18.05 20.87
N LEU A 131 4.51 18.08 19.71
CA LEU A 131 4.16 19.33 19.03
C LEU A 131 3.24 20.20 19.87
N ARG A 132 2.18 19.62 20.48
CA ARG A 132 1.22 20.34 21.35
C ARG A 132 1.88 20.91 22.60
N GLU A 133 2.73 20.14 23.26
CA GLU A 133 3.49 20.56 24.45
C GLU A 133 4.44 21.74 24.15
N ALA A 134 4.96 21.82 22.91
CA ALA A 134 5.77 22.94 22.45
C ALA A 134 4.95 24.16 21.96
N GLY A 135 3.62 24.12 22.09
CA GLY A 135 2.74 25.23 21.69
C GLY A 135 2.42 25.28 20.21
N VAL A 136 2.66 24.22 19.44
CA VAL A 136 2.26 24.09 18.04
C VAL A 136 0.77 23.73 18.00
N GLU A 137 -0.05 24.43 17.24
CA GLU A 137 -1.43 24.07 16.96
C GLU A 137 -1.44 22.78 16.09
N VAL A 138 -2.07 21.70 16.57
CA VAL A 138 -2.12 20.43 15.83
C VAL A 138 -3.55 20.03 15.50
N CYS A 139 -3.86 19.96 14.19
CA CYS A 139 -5.09 19.40 13.64
C CYS A 139 -4.81 17.99 13.07
N VAL A 140 -5.61 17.00 13.46
CA VAL A 140 -5.45 15.61 13.04
C VAL A 140 -6.69 15.13 12.29
N GLY A 141 -6.53 14.21 11.34
CA GLY A 141 -7.62 13.53 10.65
C GLY A 141 -8.04 14.19 9.33
N VAL A 142 -7.25 15.11 8.78
CA VAL A 142 -7.56 15.73 7.47
C VAL A 142 -7.27 14.73 6.35
N LEU A 143 -8.32 14.30 5.63
CA LEU A 143 -8.27 13.22 4.64
C LEU A 143 -7.70 11.90 5.23
N GLU A 144 -8.10 11.58 6.44
CA GLU A 144 -7.56 10.44 7.18
C GLU A 144 -7.69 9.13 6.39
N GLU A 145 -8.86 8.88 5.80
CA GLU A 145 -9.11 7.65 5.04
C GLU A 145 -8.17 7.53 3.84
N ASP A 146 -7.92 8.62 3.11
CA ASP A 146 -6.99 8.64 1.98
C ASP A 146 -5.53 8.40 2.43
N CYS A 147 -5.13 9.01 3.56
CA CYS A 147 -3.80 8.83 4.15
C CYS A 147 -3.59 7.38 4.64
N ARG A 148 -4.57 6.81 5.31
CA ARG A 148 -4.55 5.40 5.74
C ARG A 148 -4.57 4.44 4.56
N TRP A 149 -5.38 4.72 3.53
CA TRP A 149 -5.43 3.92 2.31
C TRP A 149 -4.09 3.91 1.57
N LEU A 150 -3.44 5.07 1.48
CA LEU A 150 -2.11 5.18 0.88
C LEU A 150 -1.11 4.25 1.57
N ASN A 151 -1.13 4.21 2.91
CA ASN A 151 -0.21 3.43 3.74
C ASN A 151 -0.79 2.09 4.23
N ARG A 152 -1.87 1.58 3.61
CA ARG A 152 -2.58 0.37 4.07
C ARG A 152 -1.68 -0.86 4.28
N LYS A 153 -0.63 -1.02 3.45
CA LYS A 153 0.32 -2.13 3.56
C LYS A 153 1.16 -2.00 4.84
N PHE A 154 1.75 -0.85 5.05
CA PHE A 154 2.49 -0.50 6.27
C PHE A 154 1.60 -0.64 7.52
N ILE A 155 0.40 -0.05 7.50
CA ILE A 155 -0.54 -0.08 8.63
C ILE A 155 -0.95 -1.51 8.96
N THR A 156 -1.31 -2.32 7.96
CA THR A 156 -1.66 -3.73 8.16
C THR A 156 -0.50 -4.52 8.76
N PHE A 157 0.70 -4.31 8.25
CA PHE A 157 1.90 -4.98 8.75
C PHE A 157 2.15 -4.67 10.22
N GLN A 158 2.07 -3.40 10.63
CA GLN A 158 2.27 -2.96 12.01
C GLN A 158 1.17 -3.46 12.96
N GLN A 159 -0.10 -3.46 12.52
CA GLN A 159 -1.24 -3.79 13.37
C GLN A 159 -1.55 -5.29 13.42
N LYS A 160 -1.38 -6.01 12.29
CA LYS A 160 -1.76 -7.43 12.18
C LYS A 160 -0.57 -8.39 12.24
N HIS A 161 0.66 -7.87 12.32
CA HIS A 161 1.90 -8.65 12.35
C HIS A 161 1.99 -9.67 11.20
N ARG A 162 1.53 -9.27 10.02
CA ARG A 162 1.59 -10.02 8.76
C ARG A 162 1.59 -9.09 7.56
N PRO A 163 2.02 -9.55 6.37
CA PRO A 163 1.87 -8.80 5.13
C PRO A 163 0.41 -8.38 4.86
N TYR A 164 0.23 -7.29 4.15
CA TYR A 164 -1.01 -6.98 3.43
C TYR A 164 -1.18 -7.97 2.28
N ILE A 165 -2.30 -8.70 2.24
CA ILE A 165 -2.52 -9.81 1.31
C ILE A 165 -3.52 -9.39 0.23
N THR A 166 -3.05 -9.40 -1.02
CA THR A 166 -3.87 -9.20 -2.21
C THR A 166 -4.06 -10.53 -2.94
N LEU A 167 -5.31 -10.95 -3.11
CA LEU A 167 -5.65 -12.11 -3.93
C LEU A 167 -5.92 -11.66 -5.37
N LYS A 168 -5.43 -12.41 -6.35
CA LYS A 168 -5.67 -12.09 -7.77
C LYS A 168 -5.90 -13.36 -8.60
N TRP A 169 -6.97 -13.35 -9.37
CA TRP A 169 -7.25 -14.40 -10.36
C TRP A 169 -7.92 -13.84 -11.61
N ALA A 170 -7.93 -14.63 -12.67
CA ALA A 170 -8.75 -14.38 -13.84
C ALA A 170 -9.74 -15.53 -13.99
N ARG A 171 -11.00 -15.22 -14.40
CA ARG A 171 -11.98 -16.23 -14.75
C ARG A 171 -12.58 -16.01 -16.13
N SER A 172 -13.01 -17.09 -16.75
CA SER A 172 -13.79 -17.08 -17.99
C SER A 172 -15.20 -16.51 -17.75
N SER A 173 -15.92 -16.20 -18.82
CA SER A 173 -17.29 -15.70 -18.74
C SER A 173 -18.26 -16.69 -18.06
N ASP A 174 -17.97 -17.97 -18.12
CA ASP A 174 -18.71 -19.08 -17.53
C ASP A 174 -18.13 -19.57 -16.19
N GLY A 175 -17.20 -18.80 -15.54
CA GLY A 175 -16.80 -18.97 -14.15
C GLY A 175 -15.62 -19.89 -13.87
N PHE A 176 -14.82 -20.26 -14.86
CA PHE A 176 -13.66 -21.14 -14.67
C PHE A 176 -12.33 -20.37 -14.71
N ILE A 177 -11.36 -20.76 -13.89
CA ILE A 177 -10.00 -20.20 -13.92
C ILE A 177 -9.07 -20.94 -14.88
N ASP A 178 -9.35 -22.21 -15.15
CA ASP A 178 -8.61 -23.04 -16.11
C ASP A 178 -9.45 -24.28 -16.51
N ARG A 179 -9.03 -24.97 -17.56
CA ARG A 179 -9.54 -26.31 -17.89
C ARG A 179 -8.92 -27.36 -16.98
N VAL A 180 -9.60 -28.48 -16.79
CA VAL A 180 -8.94 -29.65 -16.20
C VAL A 180 -7.92 -30.17 -17.21
N ARG A 181 -6.65 -30.16 -16.81
CA ARG A 181 -5.53 -30.54 -17.67
C ARG A 181 -4.87 -31.80 -17.13
N THR A 182 -4.65 -32.75 -18.01
CA THR A 182 -3.72 -33.87 -17.81
C THR A 182 -2.34 -33.50 -18.36
N ASN A 183 -2.31 -32.78 -19.47
CA ASN A 183 -1.15 -32.24 -20.15
C ASN A 183 -1.52 -30.92 -20.86
N GLY A 184 -0.55 -30.09 -21.18
CA GLY A 184 -0.74 -28.89 -22.01
C GLY A 184 -0.70 -27.57 -21.24
N ALA A 185 -0.73 -26.48 -22.02
CA ALA A 185 -0.58 -25.12 -21.49
C ALA A 185 -1.83 -24.63 -20.77
N ALA A 186 -1.62 -23.73 -19.79
CA ALA A 186 -2.69 -23.02 -19.08
C ALA A 186 -3.63 -22.30 -20.02
N SER A 187 -4.92 -22.24 -19.67
CA SER A 187 -5.90 -21.46 -20.42
C SER A 187 -5.58 -19.97 -20.32
N ARG A 188 -5.28 -19.37 -21.47
CA ARG A 188 -4.99 -17.93 -21.50
C ARG A 188 -6.33 -17.17 -21.46
N LEU A 189 -6.61 -16.54 -20.30
CA LEU A 189 -7.81 -15.73 -20.06
C LEU A 189 -7.50 -14.24 -20.19
N SER A 190 -6.35 -13.79 -19.68
CA SER A 190 -5.93 -12.39 -19.73
C SER A 190 -5.44 -11.97 -21.11
N SER A 191 -5.85 -10.80 -21.58
CA SER A 191 -5.34 -10.14 -22.78
C SER A 191 -3.92 -9.62 -22.55
N THR A 192 -3.25 -9.17 -23.63
CA THR A 192 -1.93 -8.52 -23.51
C THR A 192 -2.00 -7.25 -22.64
N ALA A 193 -3.07 -6.46 -22.76
CA ALA A 193 -3.26 -5.24 -21.98
C ALA A 193 -3.47 -5.55 -20.50
N THR A 194 -4.34 -6.52 -20.16
CA THR A 194 -4.58 -6.90 -18.76
C THR A 194 -3.37 -7.59 -18.14
N GLN A 195 -2.52 -8.26 -18.91
CA GLN A 195 -1.22 -8.75 -18.42
C GLN A 195 -0.28 -7.63 -17.96
N MET A 196 -0.32 -6.44 -18.57
CA MET A 196 0.44 -5.28 -18.06
C MET A 196 -0.06 -4.87 -16.66
N HIS A 197 -1.37 -4.89 -16.43
CA HIS A 197 -1.95 -4.63 -15.13
C HIS A 197 -1.48 -5.66 -14.08
N VAL A 198 -1.46 -6.95 -14.43
CA VAL A 198 -0.91 -8.01 -13.57
C VAL A 198 0.55 -7.75 -13.22
N HIS A 199 1.39 -7.42 -14.19
CA HIS A 199 2.80 -7.13 -13.95
C HIS A 199 3.01 -5.86 -13.10
N ARG A 200 2.12 -4.87 -13.24
CA ARG A 200 2.08 -3.71 -12.35
C ARG A 200 1.75 -4.14 -10.92
N GLN A 201 0.72 -4.96 -10.70
CA GLN A 201 0.39 -5.48 -9.37
C GLN A 201 1.56 -6.24 -8.75
N ARG A 202 2.31 -7.04 -9.54
CA ARG A 202 3.53 -7.70 -9.07
C ARG A 202 4.61 -6.73 -8.63
N ALA A 203 4.82 -5.64 -9.39
CA ALA A 203 5.78 -4.59 -9.02
C ALA A 203 5.39 -3.84 -7.75
N GLU A 204 4.09 -3.78 -7.46
CA GLU A 204 3.52 -3.14 -6.28
C GLU A 204 3.55 -4.02 -5.01
N HIS A 205 3.99 -5.29 -5.12
CA HIS A 205 4.09 -6.22 -4.00
C HIS A 205 5.52 -6.72 -3.81
N GLU A 206 5.90 -6.96 -2.56
CA GLU A 206 7.24 -7.41 -2.19
C GLU A 206 7.41 -8.93 -2.33
N ALA A 207 6.31 -9.68 -2.21
CA ALA A 207 6.28 -11.12 -2.41
C ALA A 207 5.11 -11.53 -3.30
N ILE A 208 5.30 -12.64 -4.02
CA ILE A 208 4.29 -13.31 -4.86
C ILE A 208 4.22 -14.78 -4.51
N LEU A 209 2.99 -15.30 -4.36
CA LEU A 209 2.71 -16.66 -3.99
C LEU A 209 1.90 -17.38 -5.05
N VAL A 210 2.31 -18.62 -5.33
CA VAL A 210 1.51 -19.61 -6.06
C VAL A 210 1.46 -20.93 -5.28
N GLY A 211 0.41 -21.72 -5.48
CA GLY A 211 0.35 -23.07 -4.92
C GLY A 211 1.26 -24.05 -5.68
N HIS A 212 1.71 -25.10 -5.01
CA HIS A 212 2.59 -26.13 -5.57
C HIS A 212 2.04 -26.74 -6.89
N THR A 213 0.73 -27.02 -6.97
CA THR A 213 0.14 -27.56 -8.21
C THR A 213 0.30 -26.60 -9.38
N THR A 214 0.08 -25.30 -9.17
CA THR A 214 0.28 -24.26 -10.19
C THR A 214 1.76 -24.17 -10.58
N TRP A 215 2.65 -24.23 -9.59
CA TRP A 215 4.09 -24.23 -9.85
C TRP A 215 4.50 -25.39 -10.75
N ARG A 216 4.11 -26.61 -10.39
CA ARG A 216 4.45 -27.83 -11.13
C ARG A 216 3.86 -27.89 -12.54
N LEU A 217 2.62 -27.41 -12.74
CA LEU A 217 1.95 -27.49 -14.05
C LEU A 217 2.36 -26.38 -15.01
N ASP A 218 2.62 -25.17 -14.50
CA ASP A 218 2.76 -23.98 -15.32
C ASP A 218 4.20 -23.45 -15.38
N HIS A 219 5.06 -23.87 -14.44
CA HIS A 219 6.43 -23.35 -14.27
C HIS A 219 6.47 -21.82 -14.42
N PRO A 220 5.63 -21.08 -13.66
CA PRO A 220 5.43 -19.65 -13.90
C PRO A 220 6.68 -18.87 -13.52
N ARG A 221 7.10 -17.94 -14.38
CA ARG A 221 8.26 -17.10 -14.11
C ARG A 221 8.07 -16.15 -12.94
N LEU A 222 6.84 -15.68 -12.69
CA LEU A 222 6.47 -14.72 -11.64
C LEU A 222 7.30 -13.42 -11.67
N ASP A 223 7.77 -13.03 -12.85
CA ASP A 223 8.65 -11.88 -13.12
C ASP A 223 7.88 -10.61 -13.54
N LEU A 224 8.63 -9.52 -13.78
CA LEU A 224 8.13 -8.19 -14.18
C LEU A 224 8.36 -7.85 -15.66
N ARG A 225 8.51 -8.82 -16.55
CA ARG A 225 8.87 -8.59 -17.97
C ARG A 225 7.98 -7.57 -18.73
N ARG A 226 6.85 -7.13 -18.20
CA ARG A 226 5.93 -6.15 -18.80
C ARG A 226 5.72 -4.90 -17.94
N TRP A 227 6.50 -4.73 -16.88
CA TRP A 227 6.46 -3.55 -16.03
C TRP A 227 7.83 -3.29 -15.42
N PHE A 228 8.08 -2.06 -14.98
CA PHE A 228 9.30 -1.68 -14.29
C PHE A 228 9.15 -1.87 -12.76
N GLY A 229 10.27 -1.93 -12.06
CA GLY A 229 10.32 -2.06 -10.60
C GLY A 229 11.20 -3.22 -10.15
N LYS A 230 11.16 -3.51 -8.84
CA LYS A 230 11.84 -4.65 -8.24
C LYS A 230 10.95 -5.89 -8.36
N ALA A 231 11.51 -7.00 -8.81
CA ALA A 231 10.78 -8.27 -8.85
C ALA A 231 10.43 -8.73 -7.42
N PRO A 232 9.22 -9.24 -7.19
CA PRO A 232 8.80 -9.74 -5.90
C PRO A 232 9.53 -11.05 -5.53
N LEU A 233 9.68 -11.30 -4.23
CA LEU A 233 10.13 -12.57 -3.68
C LEU A 233 9.17 -13.69 -4.13
N ARG A 234 9.68 -14.73 -4.76
CA ARG A 234 8.87 -15.84 -5.29
C ARG A 234 8.65 -16.90 -4.24
N ILE A 235 7.38 -17.25 -4.00
CA ILE A 235 6.97 -18.19 -2.96
C ILE A 235 6.08 -19.28 -3.56
N VAL A 236 6.31 -20.51 -3.13
CA VAL A 236 5.48 -21.68 -3.43
C VAL A 236 4.92 -22.23 -2.13
N LEU A 237 3.59 -22.41 -2.07
CA LEU A 237 2.89 -22.99 -0.92
C LEU A 237 2.50 -24.45 -1.22
N GLY A 238 2.86 -25.32 -0.32
CA GLY A 238 2.58 -26.75 -0.34
C GLY A 238 3.85 -27.58 -0.35
N HIS A 239 3.70 -28.85 0.02
CA HIS A 239 4.82 -29.78 0.12
C HIS A 239 5.41 -30.04 -1.26
N THR A 240 6.68 -29.68 -1.44
CA THR A 240 7.40 -29.98 -2.68
C THR A 240 8.44 -31.08 -2.41
N GLN A 241 8.36 -32.17 -3.18
CA GLN A 241 9.41 -33.16 -3.25
C GLN A 241 10.40 -32.82 -4.38
N ASP A 242 10.19 -31.74 -5.10
CA ASP A 242 11.00 -31.29 -6.23
C ASP A 242 12.39 -30.89 -5.72
N LYS A 243 13.38 -31.73 -5.94
CA LYS A 243 14.77 -31.46 -5.56
C LYS A 243 15.44 -30.32 -6.34
N GLU A 244 14.77 -29.77 -7.35
CA GLU A 244 15.30 -28.76 -8.29
C GLU A 244 14.48 -27.47 -8.28
N MET A 245 14.24 -26.91 -7.09
CA MET A 245 13.69 -25.56 -7.03
C MET A 245 14.80 -24.54 -7.34
N PRO A 246 14.53 -23.52 -8.18
CA PRO A 246 15.46 -22.41 -8.36
C PRO A 246 15.82 -21.79 -7.02
N GLY A 247 17.09 -21.47 -6.79
CA GLY A 247 17.60 -20.99 -5.49
C GLY A 247 16.99 -19.66 -5.00
N ASP A 248 16.23 -18.97 -5.84
CA ASP A 248 15.51 -17.74 -5.52
C ASP A 248 13.99 -17.95 -5.31
N VAL A 249 13.55 -19.21 -5.15
CA VAL A 249 12.17 -19.59 -4.83
C VAL A 249 12.12 -20.18 -3.42
N HIS A 250 11.26 -19.59 -2.57
CA HIS A 250 11.07 -20.03 -1.19
C HIS A 250 9.84 -20.93 -1.08
N CYS A 251 9.97 -22.07 -0.42
CA CYS A 251 8.90 -23.03 -0.24
C CYS A 251 8.43 -23.08 1.20
N PHE A 252 7.13 -23.16 1.41
CA PHE A 252 6.50 -23.28 2.72
C PHE A 252 5.38 -24.32 2.68
N ASP A 253 5.31 -25.18 3.69
CA ASP A 253 4.27 -26.20 3.78
C ASP A 253 2.93 -25.63 4.24
N THR A 254 2.95 -24.54 5.05
CA THR A 254 1.74 -23.94 5.62
C THR A 254 1.71 -22.44 5.43
N ILE A 255 0.49 -21.89 5.37
CA ILE A 255 0.26 -20.44 5.32
C ILE A 255 0.85 -19.76 6.56
N ASP A 256 0.68 -20.35 7.74
CA ASP A 256 1.12 -19.72 9.00
C ASP A 256 2.64 -19.60 9.10
N ALA A 257 3.37 -20.67 8.75
CA ALA A 257 4.83 -20.62 8.71
C ALA A 257 5.34 -19.57 7.71
N MET A 258 4.71 -19.49 6.54
CA MET A 258 5.04 -18.49 5.53
C MET A 258 4.79 -17.07 6.03
N LEU A 259 3.60 -16.79 6.58
CA LEU A 259 3.26 -15.44 7.06
C LEU A 259 4.17 -15.00 8.20
N SER A 260 4.52 -15.92 9.11
CA SER A 260 5.49 -15.65 10.19
C SER A 260 6.87 -15.31 9.64
N ALA A 261 7.38 -16.09 8.69
CA ALA A 261 8.66 -15.81 8.05
C ALA A 261 8.68 -14.47 7.31
N LEU A 262 7.62 -14.15 6.56
CA LEU A 262 7.50 -12.86 5.86
C LEU A 262 7.47 -11.68 6.83
N TYR A 263 6.77 -11.82 7.95
CA TYR A 263 6.77 -10.79 8.99
C TYR A 263 8.16 -10.58 9.60
N GLN A 264 8.88 -11.65 9.92
CA GLN A 264 10.24 -11.59 10.45
C GLN A 264 11.26 -10.98 9.47
N CYS A 265 10.99 -11.07 8.16
CA CYS A 265 11.82 -10.50 7.10
C CYS A 265 11.36 -9.11 6.64
N ASP A 266 10.48 -8.42 7.38
CA ASP A 266 9.94 -7.09 7.06
C ASP A 266 9.23 -7.02 5.68
N VAL A 267 8.72 -8.15 5.15
CA VAL A 267 7.96 -8.20 3.90
C VAL A 267 6.52 -7.74 4.17
N GLN A 268 6.17 -6.55 3.70
CA GLN A 268 4.90 -5.89 4.05
C GLN A 268 3.74 -6.21 3.11
N SER A 269 3.98 -6.81 1.96
CA SER A 269 2.92 -7.10 1.00
C SER A 269 3.12 -8.40 0.24
N LEU A 270 2.02 -9.16 0.09
CA LEU A 270 1.95 -10.44 -0.57
C LEU A 270 0.86 -10.45 -1.64
N LEU A 271 1.23 -10.77 -2.87
CA LEU A 271 0.29 -11.06 -3.97
C LEU A 271 0.10 -12.57 -4.11
N VAL A 272 -1.13 -13.06 -4.00
CA VAL A 272 -1.48 -14.48 -4.18
C VAL A 272 -2.12 -14.64 -5.56
N GLU A 273 -1.40 -15.29 -6.49
CA GLU A 273 -1.85 -15.46 -7.88
C GLU A 273 -2.29 -16.88 -8.21
N GLY A 274 -2.14 -17.83 -7.31
CA GLY A 274 -2.13 -19.15 -7.80
C GLY A 274 -3.10 -20.17 -7.25
N GLY A 275 -3.66 -20.96 -8.15
CA GLY A 275 -4.51 -22.11 -7.93
C GLY A 275 -5.77 -21.88 -7.10
N ARG A 276 -6.89 -22.48 -7.51
CA ARG A 276 -8.18 -22.34 -6.79
C ARG A 276 -8.04 -22.69 -5.30
N GLN A 277 -7.37 -23.81 -4.98
CA GLN A 277 -7.28 -24.28 -3.60
C GLN A 277 -6.51 -23.27 -2.71
N THR A 278 -5.39 -22.75 -3.21
CA THR A 278 -4.62 -21.74 -2.48
C THR A 278 -5.46 -20.49 -2.23
N LEU A 279 -6.05 -19.91 -3.28
CA LEU A 279 -6.91 -18.72 -3.14
C LEU A 279 -8.08 -18.98 -2.17
N GLN A 280 -8.76 -20.12 -2.29
CA GLN A 280 -9.89 -20.45 -1.42
C GLN A 280 -9.45 -20.60 0.04
N SER A 281 -8.26 -21.19 0.31
CA SER A 281 -7.74 -21.32 1.67
C SER A 281 -7.51 -19.96 2.34
N PHE A 282 -7.05 -18.95 1.59
CA PHE A 282 -6.95 -17.58 2.12
C PHE A 282 -8.31 -16.95 2.37
N ILE A 283 -9.27 -17.15 1.46
CA ILE A 283 -10.64 -16.63 1.58
C ILE A 283 -11.35 -17.25 2.79
N ASP A 284 -11.32 -18.58 2.91
CA ASP A 284 -12.01 -19.33 3.98
C ASP A 284 -11.46 -18.96 5.37
N ARG A 285 -10.17 -18.66 5.46
CA ARG A 285 -9.52 -18.22 6.70
C ARG A 285 -9.62 -16.72 6.98
N GLY A 286 -10.21 -15.93 6.07
CA GLY A 286 -10.23 -14.47 6.17
C GLY A 286 -8.84 -13.83 6.16
N LEU A 287 -7.85 -14.51 5.58
CA LEU A 287 -6.46 -14.05 5.47
C LEU A 287 -6.24 -13.29 4.15
N TRP A 288 -7.01 -12.23 3.95
CA TRP A 288 -6.87 -11.33 2.81
C TRP A 288 -7.32 -9.92 3.19
N ASP A 289 -6.79 -8.93 2.50
CA ASP A 289 -7.13 -7.51 2.70
C ASP A 289 -7.72 -6.91 1.43
N GLU A 290 -7.34 -7.43 0.25
CA GLU A 290 -7.79 -6.95 -1.06
C GLU A 290 -7.90 -8.15 -2.02
N ALA A 291 -8.87 -8.13 -2.94
CA ALA A 291 -9.00 -9.16 -3.95
C ALA A 291 -9.39 -8.58 -5.30
N TRP A 292 -8.81 -9.12 -6.37
CA TRP A 292 -9.04 -8.72 -7.77
C TRP A 292 -9.40 -9.90 -8.64
N GLU A 293 -10.56 -9.87 -9.25
CA GLU A 293 -11.01 -10.84 -10.23
C GLU A 293 -11.09 -10.20 -11.62
N GLU A 294 -10.28 -10.69 -12.55
CA GLU A 294 -10.40 -10.35 -13.96
C GLU A 294 -11.48 -11.21 -14.62
N CYS A 295 -12.52 -10.59 -15.18
CA CYS A 295 -13.62 -11.28 -15.87
C CYS A 295 -13.34 -11.28 -17.38
N ALA A 296 -12.80 -12.39 -17.89
CA ALA A 296 -12.56 -12.54 -19.33
C ALA A 296 -13.89 -12.75 -20.09
N THR A 297 -13.94 -12.32 -21.33
CA THR A 297 -15.09 -12.57 -22.23
C THR A 297 -15.11 -13.99 -22.80
N LYS A 298 -13.97 -14.69 -22.75
CA LYS A 298 -13.82 -16.06 -23.25
C LYS A 298 -14.54 -17.06 -22.34
N SER A 299 -15.29 -18.00 -22.93
CA SER A 299 -15.85 -19.17 -22.25
C SER A 299 -14.90 -20.37 -22.37
N LEU A 300 -14.87 -21.22 -21.35
CA LEU A 300 -14.12 -22.50 -21.35
C LEU A 300 -15.01 -23.71 -21.49
N GLY A 301 -16.33 -23.62 -21.22
CA GLY A 301 -17.30 -24.70 -21.27
C GLY A 301 -17.27 -25.60 -20.03
N SER A 302 -16.07 -25.95 -19.53
CA SER A 302 -15.86 -26.75 -18.34
C SER A 302 -14.46 -26.52 -17.79
N GLY A 303 -14.23 -26.84 -16.52
CA GLY A 303 -12.91 -26.69 -15.93
C GLY A 303 -12.89 -26.56 -14.42
N ILE A 304 -11.86 -25.92 -13.92
CA ILE A 304 -11.65 -25.62 -12.51
C ILE A 304 -12.39 -24.31 -12.22
N GLN A 305 -13.42 -24.35 -11.37
CA GLN A 305 -14.19 -23.17 -10.98
C GLN A 305 -13.32 -22.13 -10.28
N ALA A 306 -13.67 -20.85 -10.46
CA ALA A 306 -13.07 -19.75 -9.72
C ALA A 306 -13.26 -19.91 -8.19
N PRO A 307 -12.39 -19.32 -7.36
CA PRO A 307 -12.63 -19.26 -5.93
C PRO A 307 -13.93 -18.49 -5.65
N LYS A 308 -14.61 -18.84 -4.56
CA LYS A 308 -15.88 -18.23 -4.17
C LYS A 308 -15.66 -17.22 -3.07
N MET A 309 -15.96 -15.95 -3.36
CA MET A 309 -16.06 -14.91 -2.34
C MET A 309 -17.37 -15.01 -1.57
N PHE A 310 -17.36 -14.60 -0.29
CA PHE A 310 -18.55 -14.65 0.59
C PHE A 310 -19.34 -13.34 0.61
N CYS A 311 -18.89 -12.33 -0.11
CA CYS A 311 -19.52 -11.02 -0.20
C CYS A 311 -19.48 -10.50 -1.65
N GLU A 312 -20.34 -9.55 -1.95
CA GLU A 312 -20.34 -8.84 -3.21
C GLU A 312 -19.06 -7.97 -3.35
N PRO A 313 -18.58 -7.70 -4.57
CA PRO A 313 -17.47 -6.81 -4.79
C PRO A 313 -17.75 -5.40 -4.26
N SER A 314 -16.77 -4.78 -3.64
CA SER A 314 -16.82 -3.39 -3.18
C SER A 314 -16.99 -2.41 -4.34
N GLU A 315 -16.41 -2.75 -5.49
CA GLU A 315 -16.55 -2.00 -6.74
C GLU A 315 -16.29 -2.89 -7.96
N THR A 316 -16.79 -2.46 -9.12
CA THR A 316 -16.45 -3.04 -10.42
C THR A 316 -15.81 -1.99 -11.29
N LYS A 317 -14.65 -2.29 -11.84
CA LYS A 317 -13.87 -1.39 -12.73
C LYS A 317 -13.77 -1.95 -14.12
N ILE A 318 -13.76 -1.06 -15.11
CA ILE A 318 -13.38 -1.40 -16.49
C ILE A 318 -11.96 -0.92 -16.72
N ILE A 319 -11.04 -1.85 -16.96
CA ILE A 319 -9.64 -1.58 -17.24
C ILE A 319 -9.34 -2.16 -18.62
N TRP A 320 -9.00 -1.31 -19.59
CA TRP A 320 -8.75 -1.70 -21.00
C TRP A 320 -9.85 -2.63 -21.57
N SER A 321 -11.11 -2.19 -21.43
CA SER A 321 -12.30 -2.91 -21.89
C SER A 321 -12.53 -4.27 -21.21
N THR A 322 -11.82 -4.60 -20.15
CA THR A 322 -12.02 -5.81 -19.36
C THR A 322 -12.62 -5.43 -18.00
N ARG A 323 -13.65 -6.20 -17.58
CA ARG A 323 -14.28 -6.02 -16.27
C ARG A 323 -13.40 -6.64 -15.18
N PHE A 324 -13.17 -5.88 -14.12
CA PHE A 324 -12.54 -6.33 -12.89
C PHE A 324 -13.50 -6.14 -11.73
N ASN A 325 -13.72 -7.17 -10.97
CA ASN A 325 -14.37 -7.07 -9.67
C ASN A 325 -13.26 -6.86 -8.62
N HIS A 326 -13.50 -5.95 -7.70
CA HIS A 326 -12.56 -5.59 -6.65
C HIS A 326 -13.23 -5.64 -5.28
N TRP A 327 -12.60 -6.33 -4.34
CA TRP A 327 -13.05 -6.46 -2.96
C TRP A 327 -12.01 -5.86 -2.03
N ILE A 328 -12.50 -5.15 -1.03
CA ILE A 328 -11.72 -4.70 0.13
C ILE A 328 -12.30 -5.43 1.32
N ALA A 329 -11.45 -6.13 2.08
CA ALA A 329 -11.90 -6.85 3.25
C ALA A 329 -12.53 -5.89 4.27
N PRO A 330 -13.67 -6.24 4.87
CA PRO A 330 -14.27 -5.41 5.89
C PRO A 330 -13.30 -5.22 7.05
N ARG A 331 -13.17 -3.99 7.51
CA ARG A 331 -12.41 -3.70 8.74
C ARG A 331 -13.15 -4.38 9.89
N LYS A 332 -12.51 -5.34 10.56
CA LYS A 332 -13.04 -5.82 11.84
C LYS A 332 -12.93 -4.64 12.81
N SER A 333 -14.09 -4.16 13.26
CA SER A 333 -14.24 -3.16 14.31
C SER A 333 -13.58 -3.64 15.61
#